data_e2a93256a2a54f272f9829e9a7b46c6c
#
_entry.id   e2a93256a2a54f272f9829e9a7b46c6c
#
_cell.length_a   1.000
_cell.length_b   1.000
_cell.length_c   1.000
_cell.angle_alpha   90.00
_cell.angle_beta   90.00
_cell.angle_gamma   90.00
#
_symmetry.space_group_name_H-M   'P 1'
#
loop_
_entity.id
_entity.type
_entity.pdbx_description
1 polymer ?
#
loop_
_entity_poly.entity_id
_entity_poly.type
_entity_poly.pdbx_seq_one_letter_code
_entity_poly.pdbx_strand_id
1 'polypeptide(L)'
;MSVNHQHLRAFHAVAIEGSFSRAARRLNVAQPTLSQQIKALESRHQASLFEGRRPPLRLTALGRELFDLTQRMFATSGEIDELLGDSVGTAARVIRLGADSPHYAARLARSLILLHPEIALEVRIDNARTTLRGLQDAVVDVAIVSDPPMDNQFIYEPLFVDSLNVAVPADHALAHMSRFPLAALADERLLIREPASKTRAASEMLLASADVTPRWTLELHSREGIREAIALGVGVSLFFSSECPPDKRLAFVRPDREADRAQLTGYVVCRLERRRTALMRSVLKAAESIKVFSPLPFETGHGFLGARAAV
;
A
#
# COMPACT_ATOMS: atom_id res chain seq x y z
N MET A 1 -3.12 -14.22 -38.97
CA MET A 1 -3.58 -15.33 -38.09
C MET A 1 -3.83 -14.76 -36.70
N SER A 2 -5.07 -14.80 -36.21
CA SER A 2 -5.40 -14.24 -34.87
C SER A 2 -5.00 -15.21 -33.76
N VAL A 3 -4.53 -14.68 -32.67
CA VAL A 3 -4.22 -15.44 -31.45
C VAL A 3 -5.53 -15.89 -30.80
N ASN A 4 -5.58 -17.11 -30.26
CA ASN A 4 -6.78 -17.59 -29.59
C ASN A 4 -6.90 -17.01 -28.19
N HIS A 5 -7.94 -16.22 -27.93
CA HIS A 5 -8.21 -15.57 -26.63
C HIS A 5 -8.37 -16.56 -25.47
N GLN A 6 -8.93 -17.74 -25.70
CA GLN A 6 -9.04 -18.77 -24.65
C GLN A 6 -7.67 -19.28 -24.23
N HIS A 7 -6.75 -19.46 -25.17
CA HIS A 7 -5.38 -19.87 -24.86
C HIS A 7 -4.62 -18.79 -24.11
N LEU A 8 -4.81 -17.50 -24.47
CA LEU A 8 -4.24 -16.38 -23.71
C LEU A 8 -4.81 -16.30 -22.29
N ARG A 9 -6.13 -16.53 -22.13
CA ARG A 9 -6.78 -16.56 -20.81
C ARG A 9 -6.25 -17.70 -19.94
N ALA A 10 -6.03 -18.87 -20.52
CA ALA A 10 -5.42 -20.00 -19.84
C ALA A 10 -3.99 -19.70 -19.41
N PHE A 11 -3.15 -19.16 -20.30
CA PHE A 11 -1.79 -18.74 -20.00
C PHE A 11 -1.76 -17.70 -18.87
N HIS A 12 -2.55 -16.64 -18.99
CA HIS A 12 -2.63 -15.57 -18.01
C HIS A 12 -3.02 -16.08 -16.61
N ALA A 13 -4.02 -16.96 -16.53
CA ALA A 13 -4.44 -17.56 -15.26
C ALA A 13 -3.34 -18.42 -14.63
N VAL A 14 -2.61 -19.22 -15.43
CA VAL A 14 -1.49 -20.03 -14.91
C VAL A 14 -0.32 -19.16 -14.46
N ALA A 15 -0.05 -18.08 -15.18
CA ALA A 15 1.00 -17.13 -14.81
C ALA A 15 0.71 -16.44 -13.45
N ILE A 16 -0.54 -16.02 -13.20
CA ILE A 16 -0.96 -15.44 -11.92
C ILE A 16 -0.88 -16.48 -10.81
N GLU A 17 -1.45 -17.66 -11.01
CA GLU A 17 -1.60 -18.67 -9.97
C GLU A 17 -0.28 -19.43 -9.68
N GLY A 18 0.69 -19.41 -10.60
CA GLY A 18 1.92 -20.21 -10.50
C GLY A 18 1.67 -21.71 -10.44
N SER A 19 0.46 -22.18 -10.84
CA SER A 19 0.04 -23.57 -10.73
C SER A 19 -1.09 -23.87 -11.70
N PHE A 20 -0.95 -24.93 -12.51
CA PHE A 20 -2.00 -25.40 -13.42
C PHE A 20 -3.29 -25.78 -12.69
N SER A 21 -3.19 -26.46 -11.54
CA SER A 21 -4.36 -26.91 -10.79
C SER A 21 -5.13 -25.75 -10.14
N ARG A 22 -4.43 -24.72 -9.65
CA ARG A 22 -5.09 -23.51 -9.09
C ARG A 22 -5.75 -22.70 -10.20
N ALA A 23 -5.06 -22.51 -11.33
CA ALA A 23 -5.60 -21.80 -12.48
C ALA A 23 -6.84 -22.49 -13.08
N ALA A 24 -6.83 -23.83 -13.16
CA ALA A 24 -7.96 -24.60 -13.64
C ALA A 24 -9.19 -24.40 -12.73
N ARG A 25 -9.02 -24.44 -11.41
CA ARG A 25 -10.10 -24.13 -10.45
C ARG A 25 -10.61 -22.72 -10.61
N ARG A 26 -9.72 -21.73 -10.75
CA ARG A 26 -10.09 -20.32 -10.96
C ARG A 26 -10.93 -20.11 -12.23
N LEU A 27 -10.58 -20.80 -13.31
CA LEU A 27 -11.29 -20.72 -14.60
C LEU A 27 -12.49 -21.68 -14.72
N ASN A 28 -12.76 -22.50 -13.67
CA ASN A 28 -13.80 -23.51 -13.65
C ASN A 28 -13.69 -24.49 -14.85
N VAL A 29 -12.48 -24.95 -15.15
CA VAL A 29 -12.19 -25.93 -16.21
C VAL A 29 -11.39 -27.12 -15.66
N ALA A 30 -11.39 -28.25 -16.38
CA ALA A 30 -10.52 -29.36 -16.03
C ALA A 30 -9.04 -29.02 -16.27
N GLN A 31 -8.16 -29.44 -15.36
CA GLN A 31 -6.72 -29.19 -15.50
C GLN A 31 -6.11 -29.73 -16.81
N PRO A 32 -6.50 -30.93 -17.32
CA PRO A 32 -6.02 -31.38 -18.61
C PRO A 32 -6.37 -30.44 -19.75
N THR A 33 -7.58 -29.89 -19.76
CA THR A 33 -8.04 -28.91 -20.76
C THR A 33 -7.18 -27.65 -20.73
N LEU A 34 -6.92 -27.12 -19.54
CA LEU A 34 -6.04 -25.95 -19.36
C LEU A 34 -4.62 -26.23 -19.88
N SER A 35 -4.06 -27.39 -19.53
CA SER A 35 -2.73 -27.81 -19.99
C SER A 35 -2.66 -27.95 -21.52
N GLN A 36 -3.72 -28.46 -22.15
CA GLN A 36 -3.82 -28.56 -23.61
C GLN A 36 -3.87 -27.18 -24.28
N GLN A 37 -4.62 -26.24 -23.73
CA GLN A 37 -4.69 -24.86 -24.24
C GLN A 37 -3.32 -24.17 -24.24
N ILE A 38 -2.56 -24.31 -23.14
CA ILE A 38 -1.21 -23.77 -23.08
C ILE A 38 -0.27 -24.48 -24.05
N LYS A 39 -0.31 -25.81 -24.10
CA LYS A 39 0.50 -26.56 -25.04
C LYS A 39 0.18 -26.18 -26.50
N ALA A 40 -1.09 -25.96 -26.83
CA ALA A 40 -1.49 -25.47 -28.15
C ALA A 40 -0.95 -24.06 -28.45
N LEU A 41 -0.94 -23.17 -27.46
CA LEU A 41 -0.35 -21.83 -27.60
C LEU A 41 1.16 -21.91 -27.84
N GLU A 42 1.89 -22.67 -27.03
CA GLU A 42 3.34 -22.86 -27.15
C GLU A 42 3.73 -23.56 -28.48
N SER A 43 3.02 -24.63 -28.86
CA SER A 43 3.30 -25.36 -30.07
C SER A 43 3.02 -24.55 -31.33
N ARG A 44 1.93 -23.77 -31.36
CA ARG A 44 1.57 -22.90 -32.49
C ARG A 44 2.61 -21.84 -32.78
N HIS A 45 3.27 -21.35 -31.74
CA HIS A 45 4.25 -20.25 -31.83
C HIS A 45 5.69 -20.76 -31.69
N GLN A 46 5.90 -22.07 -31.56
CA GLN A 46 7.21 -22.71 -31.35
C GLN A 46 8.00 -22.07 -30.22
N ALA A 47 7.31 -21.75 -29.13
CA ALA A 47 7.85 -21.00 -28.01
C ALA A 47 7.44 -21.63 -26.67
N SER A 48 8.35 -21.65 -25.70
CA SER A 48 8.07 -22.03 -24.33
C SER A 48 7.77 -20.79 -23.50
N LEU A 49 6.65 -20.79 -22.78
CA LEU A 49 6.21 -19.68 -21.94
C LEU A 49 6.54 -19.90 -20.46
N PHE A 50 6.76 -21.17 -20.05
CA PHE A 50 7.12 -21.55 -18.68
C PHE A 50 8.45 -22.33 -18.64
N GLU A 51 9.24 -22.06 -17.61
CA GLU A 51 10.46 -22.82 -17.28
C GLU A 51 10.08 -24.11 -16.54
N GLY A 52 9.66 -25.13 -17.27
CA GLY A 52 9.20 -26.41 -16.71
C GLY A 52 7.69 -26.47 -16.46
N ARG A 53 7.24 -27.56 -15.84
CA ARG A 53 5.82 -27.87 -15.61
C ARG A 53 5.47 -28.21 -14.16
N ARG A 54 6.43 -28.09 -13.24
CA ARG A 54 6.24 -28.36 -11.81
C ARG A 54 6.18 -27.05 -11.02
N PRO A 55 5.27 -26.94 -10.06
CA PRO A 55 5.23 -25.76 -9.17
C PRO A 55 6.51 -25.62 -8.30
N PRO A 56 6.96 -24.40 -8.01
CA PRO A 56 6.42 -23.14 -8.52
C PRO A 56 6.81 -22.88 -9.99
N LEU A 57 5.80 -22.61 -10.82
CA LEU A 57 6.02 -22.33 -12.24
C LEU A 57 6.71 -20.97 -12.40
N ARG A 58 7.75 -20.93 -13.22
CA ARG A 58 8.45 -19.70 -13.59
C ARG A 58 8.17 -19.37 -15.07
N LEU A 59 8.03 -18.08 -15.35
CA LEU A 59 7.89 -17.62 -16.72
C LEU A 59 9.27 -17.54 -17.40
N THR A 60 9.34 -17.92 -18.67
CA THR A 60 10.48 -17.59 -19.54
C THR A 60 10.54 -16.08 -19.80
N ALA A 61 11.60 -15.58 -20.46
CA ALA A 61 11.68 -14.17 -20.88
C ALA A 61 10.46 -13.80 -21.76
N LEU A 62 10.16 -14.60 -22.77
CA LEU A 62 8.98 -14.44 -23.64
C LEU A 62 7.67 -14.57 -22.85
N GLY A 63 7.62 -15.51 -21.88
CA GLY A 63 6.46 -15.64 -20.98
C GLY A 63 6.18 -14.38 -20.18
N ARG A 64 7.21 -13.69 -19.69
CA ARG A 64 7.05 -12.39 -18.97
C ARG A 64 6.50 -11.31 -19.89
N GLU A 65 7.06 -11.14 -21.08
CA GLU A 65 6.57 -10.17 -22.06
C GLU A 65 5.11 -10.45 -22.45
N LEU A 66 4.76 -11.72 -22.70
CA LEU A 66 3.39 -12.10 -23.01
C LEU A 66 2.46 -11.88 -21.80
N PHE A 67 2.94 -12.09 -20.58
CA PHE A 67 2.15 -11.85 -19.38
C PHE A 67 1.79 -10.36 -19.25
N ASP A 68 2.75 -9.45 -19.45
CA ASP A 68 2.52 -8.01 -19.44
C ASP A 68 1.49 -7.58 -20.52
N LEU A 69 1.57 -8.17 -21.70
CA LEU A 69 0.59 -7.93 -22.77
C LEU A 69 -0.81 -8.43 -22.42
N THR A 70 -0.90 -9.66 -21.87
CA THR A 70 -2.21 -10.25 -21.50
C THR A 70 -2.83 -9.54 -20.31
N GLN A 71 -2.05 -9.01 -19.38
CA GLN A 71 -2.54 -8.15 -18.29
C GLN A 71 -3.27 -6.92 -18.84
N ARG A 72 -2.62 -6.19 -19.75
CA ARG A 72 -3.23 -5.01 -20.39
C ARG A 72 -4.47 -5.37 -21.18
N MET A 73 -4.40 -6.44 -21.96
CA MET A 73 -5.52 -6.90 -22.78
C MET A 73 -6.76 -7.24 -21.94
N PHE A 74 -6.59 -8.02 -20.85
CA PHE A 74 -7.73 -8.39 -20.00
C PHE A 74 -8.21 -7.24 -19.13
N ALA A 75 -7.36 -6.30 -18.77
CA ALA A 75 -7.78 -5.06 -18.14
C ALA A 75 -8.69 -4.24 -19.05
N THR A 76 -8.28 -4.04 -20.30
CA THR A 76 -9.08 -3.32 -21.32
C THR A 76 -10.38 -4.06 -21.63
N SER A 77 -10.37 -5.41 -21.72
CA SER A 77 -11.60 -6.19 -21.88
C SER A 77 -12.58 -5.93 -20.73
N GLY A 78 -12.10 -5.91 -19.49
CA GLY A 78 -12.93 -5.58 -18.33
C GLY A 78 -13.50 -4.15 -18.38
N GLU A 79 -12.76 -3.19 -18.93
CA GLU A 79 -13.25 -1.82 -19.15
C GLU A 79 -14.35 -1.76 -20.21
N ILE A 80 -14.22 -2.55 -21.27
CA ILE A 80 -15.25 -2.67 -22.32
C ILE A 80 -16.52 -3.28 -21.73
N ASP A 81 -16.40 -4.35 -20.94
CA ASP A 81 -17.53 -4.99 -20.27
C ASP A 81 -18.24 -4.00 -19.31
N GLU A 82 -17.46 -3.18 -18.58
CA GLU A 82 -18.01 -2.10 -17.75
C GLU A 82 -18.74 -1.02 -18.57
N LEU A 83 -18.16 -0.63 -19.71
CA LEU A 83 -18.72 0.41 -20.59
C LEU A 83 -20.02 -0.04 -21.23
N LEU A 84 -20.10 -1.31 -21.62
CA LEU A 84 -21.27 -1.88 -22.28
C LEU A 84 -22.41 -2.23 -21.30
N GLY A 85 -22.17 -2.07 -19.99
CA GLY A 85 -23.18 -2.32 -18.98
C GLY A 85 -23.47 -3.81 -18.76
N ASP A 86 -22.63 -4.72 -19.27
CA ASP A 86 -22.73 -6.17 -19.07
C ASP A 86 -22.35 -6.59 -17.63
N SER A 87 -22.81 -5.81 -16.66
CA SER A 87 -22.77 -6.16 -15.23
C SER A 87 -23.93 -7.09 -14.88
N VAL A 88 -24.22 -8.07 -15.74
CA VAL A 88 -25.10 -9.21 -15.42
C VAL A 88 -24.24 -10.26 -14.73
N GLY A 89 -24.01 -10.02 -13.46
CA GLY A 89 -23.33 -10.97 -12.59
C GLY A 89 -23.06 -10.31 -11.24
N THR A 90 -23.87 -10.64 -10.25
CA THR A 90 -23.71 -10.30 -8.83
C THR A 90 -22.46 -10.91 -8.17
N ALA A 91 -21.36 -11.05 -8.90
CA ALA A 91 -20.07 -11.27 -8.29
C ALA A 91 -19.64 -9.94 -7.68
N ALA A 92 -19.67 -9.84 -6.35
CA ALA A 92 -19.20 -8.69 -5.61
C ALA A 92 -17.85 -8.23 -6.22
N ARG A 93 -17.83 -7.00 -6.76
CA ARG A 93 -16.61 -6.42 -7.32
C ARG A 93 -15.61 -6.32 -6.18
N VAL A 94 -14.56 -7.13 -6.23
CA VAL A 94 -13.48 -7.07 -5.23
C VAL A 94 -12.50 -6.00 -5.66
N ILE A 95 -12.36 -4.95 -4.84
CA ILE A 95 -11.28 -3.97 -4.97
C ILE A 95 -10.10 -4.45 -4.13
N ARG A 96 -8.95 -4.63 -4.75
CA ARG A 96 -7.70 -4.97 -4.08
C ARG A 96 -6.88 -3.70 -3.86
N LEU A 97 -6.87 -3.23 -2.61
CA LEU A 97 -6.15 -2.05 -2.17
C LEU A 97 -4.80 -2.48 -1.54
N GLY A 98 -3.69 -2.00 -2.10
CA GLY A 98 -2.38 -2.08 -1.46
C GLY A 98 -2.08 -0.79 -0.71
N ALA A 99 -1.36 -0.84 0.42
CA ALA A 99 -0.95 0.39 1.10
C ALA A 99 0.31 0.21 1.95
N ASP A 100 1.11 1.25 2.05
CA ASP A 100 2.21 1.35 3.01
C ASP A 100 1.81 2.09 4.30
N SER A 101 0.63 2.74 4.29
CA SER A 101 0.03 3.41 5.44
C SER A 101 -1.29 2.75 5.84
N PRO A 102 -1.31 1.95 6.94
CA PRO A 102 -2.54 1.32 7.44
C PRO A 102 -3.64 2.32 7.78
N HIS A 103 -3.26 3.49 8.32
CA HIS A 103 -4.19 4.55 8.71
C HIS A 103 -5.01 5.05 7.50
N TYR A 104 -4.32 5.42 6.42
CA TYR A 104 -5.00 5.93 5.22
C TYR A 104 -5.70 4.82 4.44
N ALA A 105 -5.18 3.58 4.47
CA ALA A 105 -5.88 2.43 3.92
C ALA A 105 -7.25 2.21 4.58
N ALA A 106 -7.31 2.24 5.91
CA ALA A 106 -8.55 2.10 6.66
C ALA A 106 -9.53 3.25 6.39
N ARG A 107 -9.05 4.50 6.28
CA ARG A 107 -9.89 5.65 5.94
C ARG A 107 -10.46 5.55 4.52
N LEU A 108 -9.65 5.16 3.54
CA LEU A 108 -10.11 4.95 2.17
C LEU A 108 -11.10 3.78 2.09
N ALA A 109 -10.82 2.68 2.77
CA ALA A 109 -11.71 1.53 2.85
C ALA A 109 -13.08 1.92 3.43
N ARG A 110 -13.09 2.68 4.55
CA ARG A 110 -14.33 3.19 5.15
C ARG A 110 -15.10 4.07 4.15
N SER A 111 -14.43 5.00 3.48
CA SER A 111 -15.08 5.89 2.51
C SER A 111 -15.66 5.12 1.32
N LEU A 112 -14.94 4.11 0.81
CA LEU A 112 -15.41 3.24 -0.26
C LEU A 112 -16.64 2.43 0.14
N ILE A 113 -16.64 1.82 1.33
CA ILE A 113 -17.78 1.04 1.85
C ILE A 113 -19.02 1.93 2.03
N LEU A 114 -18.84 3.18 2.48
CA LEU A 114 -19.96 4.12 2.63
C LEU A 114 -20.54 4.56 1.29
N LEU A 115 -19.72 4.71 0.27
CA LEU A 115 -20.16 5.09 -1.09
C LEU A 115 -20.75 3.89 -1.87
N HIS A 116 -20.25 2.70 -1.61
CA HIS A 116 -20.54 1.47 -2.34
C HIS A 116 -20.62 0.28 -1.39
N PRO A 117 -21.73 0.10 -0.66
CA PRO A 117 -21.89 -0.97 0.33
C PRO A 117 -21.78 -2.39 -0.26
N GLU A 118 -22.02 -2.52 -1.57
CA GLU A 118 -21.95 -3.77 -2.32
C GLU A 118 -20.54 -4.21 -2.71
N ILE A 119 -19.53 -3.35 -2.51
CA ILE A 119 -18.17 -3.65 -2.90
C ILE A 119 -17.48 -4.55 -1.87
N ALA A 120 -16.86 -5.63 -2.31
CA ALA A 120 -15.92 -6.39 -1.51
C ALA A 120 -14.53 -5.74 -1.58
N LEU A 121 -13.89 -5.54 -0.43
CA LEU A 121 -12.55 -4.96 -0.31
C LEU A 121 -11.56 -6.00 0.20
N GLU A 122 -10.43 -6.11 -0.46
CA GLU A 122 -9.24 -6.80 0.04
C GLU A 122 -8.15 -5.76 0.26
N VAL A 123 -7.66 -5.62 1.50
CA VAL A 123 -6.61 -4.64 1.86
C VAL A 123 -5.34 -5.38 2.22
N ARG A 124 -4.22 -4.99 1.57
CA ARG A 124 -2.88 -5.52 1.84
C ARG A 124 -1.98 -4.39 2.32
N ILE A 125 -1.36 -4.61 3.47
CA ILE A 125 -0.42 -3.64 4.04
C ILE A 125 1.00 -4.18 3.85
N ASP A 126 1.82 -3.39 3.16
CA ASP A 126 3.21 -3.72 2.84
C ASP A 126 4.05 -2.44 2.81
N ASN A 127 5.36 -2.55 2.60
CA ASN A 127 6.17 -1.36 2.35
C ASN A 127 5.90 -0.79 0.94
N ALA A 128 6.29 0.48 0.72
CA ALA A 128 6.05 1.22 -0.53
C ALA A 128 6.51 0.45 -1.78
N ARG A 129 7.69 -0.19 -1.73
CA ARG A 129 8.26 -0.94 -2.86
C ARG A 129 7.41 -2.15 -3.23
N THR A 130 7.01 -2.97 -2.24
CA THR A 130 6.17 -4.16 -2.44
C THR A 130 4.80 -3.76 -2.94
N THR A 131 4.22 -2.70 -2.38
CA THR A 131 2.92 -2.16 -2.80
C THR A 131 2.92 -1.69 -4.26
N LEU A 132 3.93 -0.91 -4.68
CA LEU A 132 4.07 -0.48 -6.09
C LEU A 132 4.27 -1.66 -7.04
N ARG A 133 5.10 -2.63 -6.66
CA ARG A 133 5.26 -3.85 -7.45
C ARG A 133 3.93 -4.61 -7.58
N GLY A 134 3.16 -4.74 -6.49
CA GLY A 134 1.82 -5.33 -6.53
C GLY A 134 0.87 -4.62 -7.49
N LEU A 135 1.00 -3.28 -7.63
CA LEU A 135 0.23 -2.51 -8.60
C LEU A 135 0.71 -2.76 -10.05
N GLN A 136 2.03 -2.85 -10.29
CA GLN A 136 2.61 -3.21 -11.58
C GLN A 136 2.16 -4.61 -12.03
N ASP A 137 2.24 -5.58 -11.12
CA ASP A 137 1.91 -6.98 -11.37
C ASP A 137 0.39 -7.25 -11.35
N ALA A 138 -0.46 -6.21 -11.28
CA ALA A 138 -1.91 -6.31 -11.16
C ALA A 138 -2.42 -7.19 -10.00
N VAL A 139 -1.60 -7.38 -8.97
CA VAL A 139 -1.98 -8.04 -7.70
C VAL A 139 -2.92 -7.16 -6.91
N VAL A 140 -2.74 -5.83 -6.98
CA VAL A 140 -3.65 -4.82 -6.45
C VAL A 140 -4.17 -3.92 -7.57
N ASP A 141 -5.34 -3.35 -7.38
CA ASP A 141 -6.03 -2.49 -8.35
C ASP A 141 -5.70 -1.02 -8.15
N VAL A 142 -5.51 -0.63 -6.91
CA VAL A 142 -5.16 0.71 -6.43
C VAL A 142 -4.17 0.59 -5.28
N ALA A 143 -3.31 1.59 -5.12
CA ALA A 143 -2.33 1.63 -4.06
C ALA A 143 -2.35 2.98 -3.33
N ILE A 144 -2.06 2.97 -2.02
CA ILE A 144 -1.66 4.17 -1.27
C ILE A 144 -0.17 4.02 -1.01
N VAL A 145 0.63 4.95 -1.53
CA VAL A 145 2.09 4.87 -1.43
C VAL A 145 2.66 6.23 -1.07
N SER A 146 3.59 6.21 -0.13
CA SER A 146 4.28 7.37 0.38
C SER A 146 5.56 7.63 -0.43
N ASP A 147 5.74 8.87 -0.91
CA ASP A 147 6.88 9.33 -1.72
C ASP A 147 7.32 8.29 -2.76
N PRO A 148 6.41 7.85 -3.67
CA PRO A 148 6.76 6.89 -4.70
C PRO A 148 7.74 7.52 -5.71
N PRO A 149 8.64 6.72 -6.30
CA PRO A 149 9.31 7.15 -7.53
C PRO A 149 8.24 7.38 -8.60
N MET A 150 8.26 8.56 -9.23
CA MET A 150 7.31 8.90 -10.28
C MET A 150 7.63 8.14 -11.56
N ASP A 151 6.64 7.47 -12.11
CA ASP A 151 6.71 6.69 -13.35
C ASP A 151 5.48 7.01 -14.21
N ASN A 152 5.66 7.17 -15.51
CA ASN A 152 4.61 7.52 -16.46
C ASN A 152 3.59 6.38 -16.73
N GLN A 153 3.83 5.19 -16.21
CA GLN A 153 2.88 4.06 -16.24
C GLN A 153 1.74 4.21 -15.22
N PHE A 154 1.89 5.13 -14.25
CA PHE A 154 0.95 5.34 -13.17
C PHE A 154 0.38 6.74 -13.15
N ILE A 155 -0.78 6.87 -12.52
CA ILE A 155 -1.37 8.13 -12.09
C ILE A 155 -1.16 8.25 -10.59
N TYR A 156 -0.73 9.41 -10.16
CA TYR A 156 -0.48 9.76 -8.76
C TYR A 156 -1.40 10.90 -8.36
N GLU A 157 -2.32 10.62 -7.46
CA GLU A 157 -3.24 11.62 -6.93
C GLU A 157 -2.84 11.91 -5.48
N PRO A 158 -2.41 13.14 -5.15
CA PRO A 158 -2.00 13.47 -3.78
C PRO A 158 -3.15 13.24 -2.78
N LEU A 159 -2.85 12.58 -1.66
CA LEU A 159 -3.83 12.20 -0.66
C LEU A 159 -3.57 12.87 0.69
N PHE A 160 -2.32 12.89 1.14
CA PHE A 160 -1.96 13.47 2.43
C PHE A 160 -0.52 13.97 2.45
N VAL A 161 -0.27 14.87 3.39
CA VAL A 161 1.07 15.25 3.84
C VAL A 161 1.19 14.91 5.31
N ASP A 162 2.27 14.23 5.70
CA ASP A 162 2.49 13.79 7.07
C ASP A 162 3.85 14.25 7.59
N SER A 163 3.99 14.43 8.89
CA SER A 163 5.20 14.91 9.56
C SER A 163 5.58 14.02 10.72
N LEU A 164 6.88 13.96 11.04
CA LEU A 164 7.39 13.19 12.15
C LEU A 164 7.10 13.83 13.50
N ASN A 165 6.87 12.95 14.49
CA ASN A 165 6.81 13.27 15.91
C ASN A 165 7.76 12.34 16.66
N VAL A 166 8.29 12.82 17.77
CA VAL A 166 9.04 12.00 18.73
C VAL A 166 8.04 11.32 19.65
N ALA A 167 8.09 10.01 19.72
CA ALA A 167 7.28 9.19 20.62
C ALA A 167 8.12 8.80 21.83
N VAL A 168 7.63 9.13 23.02
CA VAL A 168 8.27 8.86 24.30
C VAL A 168 7.27 8.21 25.28
N PRO A 169 7.72 7.55 26.35
CA PRO A 169 6.84 7.16 27.45
C PRO A 169 6.05 8.37 28.00
N ALA A 170 4.83 8.17 28.47
CA ALA A 170 3.98 9.27 28.99
C ALA A 170 4.57 9.98 30.20
N ASP A 171 5.40 9.31 30.98
CA ASP A 171 6.12 9.82 32.16
C ASP A 171 7.53 10.36 31.83
N HIS A 172 7.92 10.37 30.54
CA HIS A 172 9.21 10.91 30.14
C HIS A 172 9.34 12.41 30.47
N ALA A 173 10.54 12.85 30.84
CA ALA A 173 10.81 14.24 31.25
C ALA A 173 10.40 15.28 30.19
N LEU A 174 10.47 14.92 28.92
CA LEU A 174 10.15 15.80 27.78
C LEU A 174 8.73 15.53 27.18
N ALA A 175 7.91 14.67 27.80
CA ALA A 175 6.60 14.27 27.28
C ALA A 175 5.61 15.43 27.14
N HIS A 176 5.73 16.45 28.01
CA HIS A 176 4.81 17.59 28.10
C HIS A 176 5.35 18.87 27.44
N MET A 177 6.47 18.81 26.76
CA MET A 177 7.01 19.95 26.03
C MET A 177 6.18 20.25 24.77
N SER A 178 6.05 21.54 24.43
CA SER A 178 5.41 21.97 23.18
C SER A 178 6.23 21.56 21.95
N ARG A 179 7.55 21.44 22.11
CA ARG A 179 8.50 20.97 21.08
C ARG A 179 9.55 20.11 21.76
N PHE A 180 9.89 18.98 21.10
CA PHE A 180 10.94 18.07 21.55
C PHE A 180 12.30 18.54 21.02
N PRO A 181 13.28 18.82 21.87
CA PRO A 181 14.62 19.20 21.42
C PRO A 181 15.30 17.98 20.78
N LEU A 182 15.50 18.00 19.45
CA LEU A 182 16.09 16.86 18.73
C LEU A 182 17.46 16.47 19.26
N ALA A 183 18.24 17.44 19.77
CA ALA A 183 19.54 17.17 20.40
C ALA A 183 19.45 16.17 21.57
N ALA A 184 18.33 16.13 22.29
CA ALA A 184 18.14 15.17 23.38
C ALA A 184 18.15 13.71 22.91
N LEU A 185 17.82 13.43 21.64
CA LEU A 185 17.86 12.08 21.07
C LEU A 185 19.28 11.49 21.04
N ALA A 186 20.32 12.31 21.16
CA ALA A 186 21.70 11.84 21.22
C ALA A 186 21.96 10.96 22.46
N ASP A 187 21.29 11.24 23.57
CA ASP A 187 21.44 10.56 24.85
C ASP A 187 20.35 9.50 25.10
N GLU A 188 19.38 9.39 24.17
CA GLU A 188 18.30 8.39 24.25
C GLU A 188 18.65 7.11 23.51
N ARG A 189 18.01 6.00 23.90
CA ARG A 189 18.01 4.78 23.06
C ARG A 189 16.96 4.94 21.98
N LEU A 190 17.42 5.11 20.73
CA LEU A 190 16.51 5.28 19.61
C LEU A 190 16.05 3.91 19.06
N LEU A 191 14.74 3.68 19.09
CA LEU A 191 14.11 2.52 18.46
C LEU A 191 13.84 2.85 16.98
N ILE A 192 14.35 2.04 16.08
CA ILE A 192 14.29 2.28 14.64
C ILE A 192 13.61 1.12 13.92
N ARG A 193 13.00 1.42 12.77
CA ARG A 193 12.40 0.42 11.87
C ARG A 193 13.45 -0.28 11.01
N GLU A 194 13.03 -1.29 10.29
CA GLU A 194 13.80 -1.96 9.25
C GLU A 194 14.28 -0.99 8.13
N PRO A 195 15.38 -1.30 7.42
CA PRO A 195 15.95 -0.39 6.39
C PRO A 195 15.01 -0.01 5.25
N ALA A 196 14.02 -0.86 4.92
CA ALA A 196 13.04 -0.59 3.87
C ALA A 196 11.91 0.38 4.29
N SER A 197 11.88 0.81 5.57
CA SER A 197 10.85 1.68 6.12
C SER A 197 11.06 3.14 5.69
N LYS A 198 10.00 3.78 5.20
CA LYS A 198 9.99 5.22 4.92
C LYS A 198 10.10 6.05 6.21
N THR A 199 9.50 5.58 7.30
CA THR A 199 9.61 6.23 8.62
C THR A 199 11.06 6.26 9.08
N ARG A 200 11.82 5.16 8.91
CA ARG A 200 13.25 5.12 9.21
C ARG A 200 14.04 6.11 8.35
N ALA A 201 13.85 6.09 7.03
CA ALA A 201 14.55 6.99 6.13
C ALA A 201 14.29 8.46 6.45
N ALA A 202 13.04 8.84 6.75
CA ALA A 202 12.69 10.19 7.17
C ALA A 202 13.30 10.55 8.53
N SER A 203 13.35 9.62 9.48
CA SER A 203 13.96 9.82 10.80
C SER A 203 15.47 10.05 10.69
N GLU A 204 16.17 9.22 9.89
CA GLU A 204 17.60 9.37 9.62
C GLU A 204 17.93 10.71 8.94
N MET A 205 17.10 11.14 7.97
CA MET A 205 17.24 12.47 7.34
C MET A 205 17.04 13.60 8.33
N LEU A 206 16.04 13.52 9.19
CA LEU A 206 15.78 14.54 10.21
C LEU A 206 16.95 14.66 11.19
N LEU A 207 17.43 13.54 11.72
CA LEU A 207 18.56 13.49 12.64
C LEU A 207 19.84 14.03 11.99
N ALA A 208 20.13 13.61 10.75
CA ALA A 208 21.28 14.12 10.01
C ALA A 208 21.21 15.65 9.77
N SER A 209 20.02 16.18 9.45
CA SER A 209 19.81 17.62 9.27
C SER A 209 19.99 18.44 10.55
N ALA A 210 19.86 17.80 11.72
CA ALA A 210 20.04 18.39 13.05
C ALA A 210 21.43 18.11 13.63
N ASP A 211 22.31 17.39 12.92
CA ASP A 211 23.63 16.92 13.39
C ASP A 211 23.52 16.09 14.69
N VAL A 212 22.49 15.26 14.77
CA VAL A 212 22.21 14.39 15.93
C VAL A 212 22.56 12.96 15.60
N THR A 213 23.45 12.36 16.38
CA THR A 213 23.82 10.95 16.29
C THR A 213 23.46 10.23 17.59
N PRO A 214 22.42 9.38 17.61
CA PRO A 214 22.06 8.60 18.80
C PRO A 214 23.18 7.66 19.20
N ARG A 215 23.50 7.61 20.49
CA ARG A 215 24.54 6.70 21.04
C ARG A 215 24.12 5.23 20.96
N TRP A 216 22.82 4.96 21.08
CA TRP A 216 22.28 3.61 21.08
C TRP A 216 21.08 3.53 20.16
N THR A 217 21.07 2.48 19.34
CA THR A 217 19.93 2.14 18.49
C THR A 217 19.47 0.71 18.76
N LEU A 218 18.15 0.48 18.63
CA LEU A 218 17.56 -0.86 18.64
C LEU A 218 16.62 -0.98 17.45
N GLU A 219 16.87 -1.94 16.57
CA GLU A 219 16.04 -2.20 15.41
C GLU A 219 14.88 -3.14 15.74
N LEU A 220 13.65 -2.72 15.40
CA LEU A 220 12.42 -3.49 15.54
C LEU A 220 11.60 -3.39 14.25
N HIS A 221 11.15 -4.52 13.71
CA HIS A 221 10.51 -4.59 12.40
C HIS A 221 8.98 -4.34 12.43
N SER A 222 8.43 -3.89 13.54
CA SER A 222 6.99 -3.65 13.73
C SER A 222 6.75 -2.32 14.43
N ARG A 223 5.80 -1.53 13.91
CA ARG A 223 5.34 -0.30 14.55
C ARG A 223 4.78 -0.57 15.94
N GLU A 224 3.96 -1.62 16.04
CA GLU A 224 3.34 -2.09 17.28
C GLU A 224 4.41 -2.50 18.30
N GLY A 225 5.44 -3.24 17.85
CA GLY A 225 6.57 -3.64 18.69
C GLY A 225 7.36 -2.45 19.23
N ILE A 226 7.61 -1.44 18.41
CA ILE A 226 8.26 -0.20 18.84
C ILE A 226 7.40 0.55 19.87
N ARG A 227 6.08 0.66 19.62
CA ARG A 227 5.16 1.33 20.56
C ARG A 227 5.12 0.64 21.92
N GLU A 228 5.05 -0.69 21.94
CA GLU A 228 5.11 -1.45 23.20
C GLU A 228 6.47 -1.28 23.89
N ALA A 229 7.58 -1.28 23.15
CA ALA A 229 8.90 -1.04 23.72
C ALA A 229 9.02 0.36 24.33
N ILE A 230 8.45 1.41 23.69
CA ILE A 230 8.39 2.76 24.27
C ILE A 230 7.54 2.74 25.54
N ALA A 231 6.36 2.13 25.52
CA ALA A 231 5.46 2.05 26.66
C ALA A 231 6.08 1.34 27.88
N LEU A 232 7.06 0.46 27.63
CA LEU A 232 7.85 -0.22 28.66
C LEU A 232 9.13 0.53 29.06
N GLY A 233 9.36 1.75 28.53
CA GLY A 233 10.55 2.55 28.85
C GLY A 233 11.85 2.03 28.24
N VAL A 234 11.79 1.19 27.18
CA VAL A 234 13.00 0.66 26.51
C VAL A 234 13.76 1.76 25.77
N GLY A 235 13.04 2.77 25.26
CA GLY A 235 13.62 3.88 24.53
C GLY A 235 12.55 4.77 23.90
N VAL A 236 12.95 5.58 22.93
CA VAL A 236 12.11 6.54 22.21
C VAL A 236 12.16 6.26 20.70
N SER A 237 11.24 6.82 19.91
CA SER A 237 11.26 6.64 18.46
C SER A 237 10.66 7.85 17.74
N LEU A 238 10.76 7.87 16.42
CA LEU A 238 10.07 8.82 15.56
C LEU A 238 8.97 8.11 14.78
N PHE A 239 7.80 8.73 14.71
CA PHE A 239 6.63 8.26 13.99
C PHE A 239 6.00 9.37 13.17
N PHE A 240 5.45 9.07 12.03
CA PHE A 240 4.55 9.99 11.34
C PHE A 240 3.27 10.21 12.15
N SER A 241 2.67 11.41 12.06
CA SER A 241 1.46 11.75 12.82
C SER A 241 0.33 10.74 12.63
N SER A 242 0.17 10.21 11.42
CA SER A 242 -0.81 9.16 11.12
C SER A 242 -0.52 7.80 11.81
N GLU A 243 0.70 7.60 12.29
CA GLU A 243 1.13 6.39 13.00
C GLU A 243 1.01 6.53 14.54
N CYS A 244 0.51 7.69 15.01
CA CYS A 244 0.41 8.08 16.41
C CYS A 244 -1.05 8.03 16.92
N PRO A 245 -1.72 6.86 16.99
CA PRO A 245 -3.05 6.79 17.58
C PRO A 245 -2.97 7.07 19.08
N PRO A 246 -4.04 7.62 19.70
CA PRO A 246 -4.08 7.88 21.12
C PRO A 246 -3.70 6.64 21.95
N ASP A 247 -2.72 6.81 22.84
CA ASP A 247 -2.30 5.80 23.81
C ASP A 247 -1.89 6.51 25.10
N LYS A 248 -2.52 6.17 26.23
CA LYS A 248 -2.26 6.82 27.53
C LYS A 248 -0.85 6.55 28.06
N ARG A 249 -0.17 5.55 27.53
CA ARG A 249 1.19 5.16 27.94
C ARG A 249 2.27 5.92 27.19
N LEU A 250 1.89 6.63 26.09
CA LEU A 250 2.79 7.31 25.18
C LEU A 250 2.46 8.79 25.08
N ALA A 251 3.48 9.60 24.92
CA ALA A 251 3.37 10.99 24.48
C ALA A 251 4.04 11.13 23.10
N PHE A 252 3.42 11.93 22.24
CA PHE A 252 3.94 12.25 20.93
C PHE A 252 4.20 13.75 20.87
N VAL A 253 5.44 14.16 20.70
CA VAL A 253 5.87 15.56 20.78
C VAL A 253 6.48 15.97 19.45
N ARG A 254 6.07 17.15 18.93
CA ARG A 254 6.66 17.70 17.70
C ARG A 254 8.13 18.05 17.91
N PRO A 255 9.02 17.78 16.95
CA PRO A 255 10.40 18.24 17.02
C PRO A 255 10.52 19.76 17.08
N ASP A 256 11.57 20.27 17.71
CA ASP A 256 11.86 21.70 17.83
C ASP A 256 12.39 22.34 16.54
N ARG A 257 13.01 21.55 15.66
CA ARG A 257 13.42 21.98 14.34
C ARG A 257 12.38 21.58 13.31
N GLU A 258 12.26 22.39 12.27
CA GLU A 258 11.28 22.22 11.23
C GLU A 258 11.39 20.83 10.62
N ALA A 259 10.43 20.00 10.98
CA ALA A 259 10.18 18.72 10.35
C ALA A 259 9.73 18.85 8.88
N ASP A 260 9.63 20.10 8.36
CA ASP A 260 9.18 20.39 6.99
C ASP A 260 10.06 19.74 5.92
N ARG A 261 11.33 19.48 6.23
CA ARG A 261 12.22 18.70 5.34
C ARG A 261 12.08 17.19 5.48
N ALA A 262 11.39 16.71 6.51
CA ALA A 262 11.10 15.30 6.75
C ALA A 262 9.60 15.01 6.60
N GLN A 263 8.90 15.80 5.78
CA GLN A 263 7.52 15.54 5.41
C GLN A 263 7.44 14.38 4.42
N LEU A 264 6.35 13.67 4.49
CA LEU A 264 6.05 12.55 3.62
C LEU A 264 4.74 12.84 2.90
N THR A 265 4.76 12.75 1.57
CA THR A 265 3.54 12.90 0.77
C THR A 265 3.04 11.54 0.36
N GLY A 266 1.80 11.23 0.72
CA GLY A 266 1.12 10.02 0.30
C GLY A 266 0.23 10.27 -0.91
N TYR A 267 0.18 9.28 -1.78
CA TYR A 267 -0.58 9.33 -3.03
C TYR A 267 -1.50 8.12 -3.14
N VAL A 268 -2.69 8.34 -3.71
CA VAL A 268 -3.43 7.26 -4.35
C VAL A 268 -2.83 7.03 -5.72
N VAL A 269 -2.44 5.79 -5.99
CA VAL A 269 -1.75 5.42 -7.22
C VAL A 269 -2.55 4.35 -7.95
N CYS A 270 -2.74 4.53 -9.25
CA CYS A 270 -3.32 3.52 -10.12
C CYS A 270 -2.58 3.45 -11.44
N ARG A 271 -2.74 2.34 -12.16
CA ARG A 271 -2.21 2.22 -13.51
C ARG A 271 -2.91 3.19 -14.46
N LEU A 272 -2.14 3.80 -15.37
CA LEU A 272 -2.62 4.83 -16.31
C LEU A 272 -3.83 4.34 -17.13
N GLU A 273 -3.81 3.11 -17.61
CA GLU A 273 -4.88 2.52 -18.40
C GLU A 273 -6.19 2.37 -17.62
N ARG A 274 -6.14 2.30 -16.27
CA ARG A 274 -7.34 2.15 -15.42
C ARG A 274 -7.95 3.47 -14.94
N ARG A 275 -7.34 4.62 -15.26
CA ARG A 275 -7.77 5.94 -14.76
C ARG A 275 -9.25 6.24 -15.03
N ARG A 276 -9.76 5.81 -16.19
CA ARG A 276 -11.11 6.14 -16.66
C ARG A 276 -12.18 5.11 -16.27
N THR A 277 -11.81 4.02 -15.62
CA THR A 277 -12.79 3.01 -15.18
C THR A 277 -13.75 3.57 -14.13
N ALA A 278 -14.98 3.05 -14.09
CA ALA A 278 -15.97 3.42 -13.08
C ALA A 278 -15.44 3.16 -11.66
N LEU A 279 -14.72 2.04 -11.49
CA LEU A 279 -14.05 1.69 -10.24
C LEU A 279 -13.09 2.78 -9.79
N MET A 280 -12.21 3.25 -10.68
CA MET A 280 -11.21 4.25 -10.31
C MET A 280 -11.85 5.62 -10.03
N ARG A 281 -12.89 6.00 -10.74
CA ARG A 281 -13.68 7.21 -10.40
C ARG A 281 -14.25 7.13 -8.99
N SER A 282 -14.78 5.97 -8.58
CA SER A 282 -15.26 5.76 -7.21
C SER A 282 -14.14 5.85 -6.18
N VAL A 283 -12.98 5.24 -6.45
CA VAL A 283 -11.80 5.33 -5.57
C VAL A 283 -11.34 6.77 -5.42
N LEU A 284 -11.21 7.53 -6.51
CA LEU A 284 -10.78 8.93 -6.47
C LEU A 284 -11.79 9.82 -5.73
N LYS A 285 -13.08 9.59 -5.92
CA LYS A 285 -14.14 10.28 -5.17
C LYS A 285 -14.06 9.97 -3.66
N ALA A 286 -13.82 8.71 -3.30
CA ALA A 286 -13.61 8.31 -1.91
C ALA A 286 -12.35 8.95 -1.32
N ALA A 287 -11.27 9.01 -2.09
CA ALA A 287 -10.00 9.62 -1.70
C ALA A 287 -10.16 11.12 -1.42
N GLU A 288 -10.94 11.86 -2.23
CA GLU A 288 -11.22 13.29 -2.01
C GLU A 288 -11.78 13.55 -0.60
N SER A 289 -12.65 12.70 -0.10
CA SER A 289 -13.28 12.87 1.22
C SER A 289 -12.32 12.68 2.40
N ILE A 290 -11.13 12.15 2.16
CA ILE A 290 -10.14 11.85 3.20
C ILE A 290 -8.81 12.57 2.98
N LYS A 291 -8.70 13.47 1.99
CA LYS A 291 -7.51 14.28 1.73
C LYS A 291 -7.11 15.13 2.95
N VAL A 292 -5.83 15.14 3.28
CA VAL A 292 -5.26 15.92 4.37
C VAL A 292 -3.95 16.55 3.90
N PHE A 293 -3.94 17.85 3.67
CA PHE A 293 -2.75 18.60 3.21
C PHE A 293 -2.12 19.49 4.29
N SER A 294 -2.65 19.46 5.50
CA SER A 294 -1.98 20.02 6.66
C SER A 294 -1.63 18.89 7.62
N PRO A 295 -0.49 18.93 8.30
CA PRO A 295 -0.21 17.97 9.35
C PRO A 295 -1.40 17.93 10.30
N LEU A 296 -1.93 16.73 10.55
CA LEU A 296 -3.08 16.56 11.45
C LEU A 296 -2.78 17.31 12.75
N PRO A 297 -3.67 18.21 13.23
CA PRO A 297 -3.48 18.84 14.51
C PRO A 297 -3.38 17.72 15.56
N PHE A 298 -2.28 17.68 16.29
CA PHE A 298 -2.11 16.79 17.42
C PHE A 298 -3.13 17.22 18.48
N GLU A 299 -4.19 16.44 18.67
CA GLU A 299 -4.99 16.54 19.88
C GLU A 299 -4.12 15.99 21.01
N THR A 300 -3.37 16.88 21.68
CA THR A 300 -2.81 16.61 22.99
C THR A 300 -3.98 16.16 23.86
N GLY A 301 -3.91 14.93 24.36
CA GLY A 301 -5.01 14.22 25.03
C GLY A 301 -5.53 14.87 26.31
N HIS A 302 -6.21 16.00 26.16
CA HIS A 302 -7.03 16.64 27.18
C HIS A 302 -8.28 17.18 26.49
N GLY A 303 -9.37 16.42 26.60
CA GLY A 303 -10.71 16.93 26.31
C GLY A 303 -11.51 16.25 25.20
N PHE A 304 -11.82 14.97 25.34
CA PHE A 304 -13.05 14.45 24.74
C PHE A 304 -14.18 14.55 25.74
N LEU A 305 -14.73 15.75 25.89
CA LEU A 305 -16.06 15.97 26.47
C LEU A 305 -16.73 17.09 25.67
N GLY A 306 -17.65 16.67 24.78
CA GLY A 306 -18.70 17.55 24.31
C GLY A 306 -18.59 18.10 22.89
N ALA A 307 -18.98 17.31 21.90
CA ALA A 307 -19.72 17.84 20.77
C ALA A 307 -20.88 16.87 20.49
N ARG A 308 -22.01 17.17 21.13
CA ARG A 308 -23.31 16.59 20.81
C ARG A 308 -23.68 16.89 19.37
N ALA A 309 -24.22 15.90 18.71
CA ALA A 309 -24.93 16.00 17.45
C ALA A 309 -25.93 17.17 17.47
N ALA A 310 -25.95 17.95 16.42
CA ALA A 310 -27.11 18.74 16.03
C ALA A 310 -27.43 18.37 14.58
N VAL A 311 -28.57 17.68 14.45
CA VAL A 311 -29.51 17.47 13.34
C VAL A 311 -28.94 17.29 11.95
#